data_27650928aa8e13970087a895aabdf9cf
#
_entry.id   27650928aa8e13970087a895aabdf9cf
#
_cell.length_a   1.000
_cell.length_b   1.000
_cell.length_c   1.000
_cell.angle_alpha   90.00
_cell.angle_beta   90.00
_cell.angle_gamma   90.00
#
_symmetry.space_group_name_H-M   'P 1'
#
loop_
_entity.id
_entity.type
_entity.pdbx_description
1 polymer ?
#
loop_
_entity_poly.entity_id
_entity_poly.type
_entity_poly.pdbx_seq_one_letter_code
_entity_poly.pdbx_strand_id
1 'polypeptide(L)'
;MKTMKLIMVACVGLLLAIVLPVWAMAQTEAPPVLKAADLAPTELLAGPDFKVDDVVPTDGFYGIFTVRGAYGSVQARGVAMLRVRDAEMQALAGLEETTRREAIVGGAKDSAQQTRHAAGQTVRDPAGTLERAPEGVGRLFSRVGGKVEKRVEKVTGTGDSSASAGQPEGIAKARRSLAQKLGVDPYTDNPLLSAKLDQVARWERAGALALAVGTSGASIWAGIATKTLTLVWTMTPEEVRAANEKRLASLAPGTSAEEIRAFLRNPAFTPTMQTLLVDQLERFAMPRGSESFVKVPRGCEHLIRLAGKMENYDQARFLVAATGLLATYHHRVAPLSSVESRDRLPVGLTSTGVLILPIPVDCLAWTDKLVEFRSRSDFHASRREILITGSATSRTRQELSARGWILRERLQQEDPGRGRKQE
;
A
#
# COMPACT_ATOMS: atom_id res chain seq x y z
N MET A 1 22.13 42.24 56.02
CA MET A 1 22.72 42.02 54.69
C MET A 1 22.89 40.53 54.29
N LYS A 2 23.11 39.59 55.20
CA LYS A 2 23.27 38.16 54.87
C LYS A 2 21.95 37.46 54.46
N THR A 3 20.83 37.83 55.05
CA THR A 3 19.51 37.25 54.76
C THR A 3 18.94 37.65 53.39
N MET A 4 19.23 38.87 52.91
CA MET A 4 18.78 39.37 51.61
C MET A 4 19.49 38.70 50.42
N LYS A 5 20.77 38.29 50.59
CA LYS A 5 21.53 37.55 49.58
C LYS A 5 21.03 36.10 49.41
N LEU A 6 20.56 35.49 50.49
CA LEU A 6 20.06 34.11 50.47
C LEU A 6 18.72 34.01 49.72
N ILE A 7 17.85 35.01 49.86
CA ILE A 7 16.55 35.06 49.16
C ILE A 7 16.74 35.30 47.64
N MET A 8 17.74 36.12 47.27
CA MET A 8 18.02 36.39 45.86
C MET A 8 18.60 35.16 45.10
N VAL A 9 19.42 34.37 45.80
CA VAL A 9 19.96 33.11 45.22
C VAL A 9 18.86 32.04 45.08
N ALA A 10 17.91 31.97 46.04
CA ALA A 10 16.78 31.04 45.97
C ALA A 10 15.79 31.40 44.84
N CYS A 11 15.55 32.71 44.61
CA CYS A 11 14.66 33.15 43.51
C CYS A 11 15.28 32.95 42.13
N VAL A 12 16.59 33.11 41.96
CA VAL A 12 17.29 32.83 40.68
C VAL A 12 17.35 31.33 40.41
N GLY A 13 17.54 30.49 41.42
CA GLY A 13 17.49 29.03 41.30
C GLY A 13 16.10 28.51 40.93
N LEU A 14 15.04 29.12 41.48
CA LEU A 14 13.65 28.76 41.20
C LEU A 14 13.24 29.20 39.78
N LEU A 15 13.69 30.34 39.28
CA LEU A 15 13.45 30.81 37.91
C LEU A 15 14.18 29.97 36.86
N LEU A 16 15.40 29.47 37.16
CA LEU A 16 16.09 28.54 36.26
C LEU A 16 15.42 27.15 36.21
N ALA A 17 14.82 26.69 37.29
CA ALA A 17 14.14 25.41 37.36
C ALA A 17 12.79 25.41 36.60
N ILE A 18 12.15 26.57 36.41
CA ILE A 18 10.87 26.70 35.67
C ILE A 18 11.09 26.83 34.16
N VAL A 19 12.27 27.23 33.70
CA VAL A 19 12.55 27.37 32.26
C VAL A 19 12.97 26.04 31.61
N LEU A 20 13.37 25.03 32.38
CA LEU A 20 13.85 23.74 31.85
C LEU A 20 12.74 22.79 31.29
N PRO A 21 11.47 22.82 31.69
CA PRO A 21 10.49 21.91 31.11
C PRO A 21 9.88 22.38 29.79
N VAL A 22 10.06 23.64 29.40
CA VAL A 22 9.43 24.17 28.16
C VAL A 22 10.13 23.66 26.87
N TRP A 23 11.37 23.25 26.96
CA TRP A 23 12.12 22.71 25.81
C TRP A 23 11.91 21.21 25.58
N ALA A 24 11.24 20.51 26.50
CA ALA A 24 10.94 19.10 26.36
C ALA A 24 9.64 18.81 25.57
N MET A 25 8.82 19.84 25.27
CA MET A 25 7.48 19.64 24.69
C MET A 25 7.42 19.53 23.16
N ALA A 26 8.51 19.61 22.44
CA ALA A 26 8.48 19.38 21.01
C ALA A 26 9.12 18.04 20.63
N GLN A 27 8.70 16.94 21.26
CA GLN A 27 9.27 15.61 20.94
C GLN A 27 8.87 15.09 19.55
N THR A 28 7.79 15.59 18.98
CA THR A 28 7.22 15.15 17.69
C THR A 28 7.00 16.32 16.74
N GLU A 29 6.83 16.02 15.48
CA GLU A 29 6.44 16.98 14.45
C GLU A 29 5.05 16.65 13.91
N ALA A 30 4.32 17.68 13.47
CA ALA A 30 3.07 17.47 12.76
C ALA A 30 3.36 16.81 11.40
N PRO A 31 2.46 15.94 10.90
CA PRO A 31 2.58 15.41 9.56
C PRO A 31 2.73 16.55 8.53
N PRO A 32 3.77 16.55 7.69
CA PRO A 32 4.02 17.63 6.76
C PRO A 32 2.98 17.67 5.64
N VAL A 33 2.72 18.87 5.13
CA VAL A 33 2.03 19.06 3.86
C VAL A 33 3.09 19.31 2.80
N LEU A 34 3.10 18.51 1.74
CA LEU A 34 4.14 18.48 0.73
C LEU A 34 3.57 18.85 -0.64
N LYS A 35 4.44 19.18 -1.60
CA LYS A 35 4.03 19.31 -3.00
C LYS A 35 4.01 17.94 -3.67
N ALA A 36 3.06 17.71 -4.56
CA ALA A 36 2.97 16.46 -5.31
C ALA A 36 4.27 16.12 -6.06
N ALA A 37 4.92 17.16 -6.64
CA ALA A 37 6.19 17.02 -7.37
C ALA A 37 7.39 16.62 -6.48
N ASP A 38 7.32 16.83 -5.17
CA ASP A 38 8.38 16.41 -4.23
C ASP A 38 8.26 14.91 -3.89
N LEU A 39 7.07 14.33 -4.11
CA LEU A 39 6.75 12.95 -3.75
C LEU A 39 6.74 12.01 -4.96
N ALA A 40 6.23 12.45 -6.10
CA ALA A 40 5.96 11.61 -7.26
C ALA A 40 6.57 12.19 -8.55
N PRO A 41 6.96 11.33 -9.51
CA PRO A 41 7.38 11.76 -10.83
C PRO A 41 6.27 12.54 -11.56
N THR A 42 6.68 13.50 -12.38
CA THR A 42 5.77 14.42 -13.08
C THR A 42 4.75 13.69 -13.96
N GLU A 43 5.14 12.55 -14.52
CA GLU A 43 4.30 11.72 -15.39
C GLU A 43 3.07 11.15 -14.67
N LEU A 44 3.13 11.03 -13.33
CA LEU A 44 2.02 10.57 -12.50
C LEU A 44 1.12 11.70 -12.00
N LEU A 45 1.50 12.97 -12.23
CA LEU A 45 0.78 14.10 -11.67
C LEU A 45 -0.28 14.68 -12.63
N ALA A 46 -0.17 14.37 -13.90
CA ALA A 46 -1.15 14.75 -14.89
C ALA A 46 -1.12 13.81 -16.10
N GLY A 47 -2.28 13.52 -16.62
CA GLY A 47 -2.51 12.80 -17.87
C GLY A 47 -3.56 13.50 -18.72
N PRO A 48 -3.90 12.94 -19.89
CA PRO A 48 -4.93 13.55 -20.76
C PRO A 48 -6.31 13.61 -20.08
N ASP A 49 -6.60 12.70 -19.15
CA ASP A 49 -7.93 12.50 -18.55
C ASP A 49 -7.98 12.82 -17.06
N PHE A 50 -6.85 13.18 -16.44
CA PHE A 50 -6.79 13.49 -15.01
C PHE A 50 -5.68 14.48 -14.66
N LYS A 51 -5.82 15.07 -13.48
CA LYS A 51 -4.79 15.88 -12.80
C LYS A 51 -4.78 15.57 -11.31
N VAL A 52 -3.59 15.57 -10.72
CA VAL A 52 -3.38 15.45 -9.26
C VAL A 52 -3.30 16.85 -8.66
N ASP A 53 -3.87 17.04 -7.48
CA ASP A 53 -3.75 18.30 -6.74
C ASP A 53 -2.29 18.55 -6.35
N ASP A 54 -1.82 19.79 -6.47
CA ASP A 54 -0.42 20.15 -6.20
C ASP A 54 -0.05 20.05 -4.71
N VAL A 55 -1.04 20.25 -3.82
CA VAL A 55 -0.88 20.19 -2.36
C VAL A 55 -1.29 18.82 -1.87
N VAL A 56 -0.35 18.11 -1.23
CA VAL A 56 -0.53 16.75 -0.73
C VAL A 56 -0.35 16.74 0.78
N PRO A 57 -1.43 16.64 1.57
CA PRO A 57 -1.33 16.37 2.99
C PRO A 57 -0.73 14.99 3.21
N THR A 58 -0.01 14.80 4.32
CA THR A 58 0.50 13.49 4.72
C THR A 58 -0.06 13.06 6.07
N ASP A 59 -0.02 11.77 6.36
CA ASP A 59 -0.29 11.22 7.70
C ASP A 59 1.00 10.94 8.51
N GLY A 60 2.13 11.47 8.00
CA GLY A 60 3.47 11.22 8.53
C GLY A 60 4.13 9.97 7.93
N PHE A 61 3.41 9.23 7.05
CA PHE A 61 3.88 8.04 6.36
C PHE A 61 3.60 8.09 4.85
N TYR A 62 2.39 8.44 4.47
CA TYR A 62 1.94 8.47 3.08
C TYR A 62 1.43 9.84 2.68
N GLY A 63 1.70 10.22 1.44
CA GLY A 63 0.98 11.31 0.80
C GLY A 63 -0.46 10.91 0.49
N ILE A 64 -1.40 11.82 0.73
CA ILE A 64 -2.82 11.65 0.38
C ILE A 64 -3.08 12.47 -0.88
N PHE A 65 -2.94 11.81 -2.02
CA PHE A 65 -3.13 12.46 -3.32
C PHE A 65 -4.61 12.49 -3.70
N THR A 66 -5.08 13.62 -4.20
CA THR A 66 -6.39 13.73 -4.82
C THR A 66 -6.21 13.76 -6.34
N VAL A 67 -6.71 12.71 -7.00
CA VAL A 67 -6.68 12.58 -8.47
C VAL A 67 -8.04 13.02 -9.01
N ARG A 68 -8.06 14.06 -9.82
CA ARG A 68 -9.28 14.63 -10.41
C ARG A 68 -9.33 14.33 -11.89
N GLY A 69 -10.43 13.76 -12.35
CA GLY A 69 -10.71 13.52 -13.76
C GLY A 69 -12.08 14.05 -14.17
N ALA A 70 -12.38 13.96 -15.45
CA ALA A 70 -13.66 14.42 -16.02
C ALA A 70 -14.87 13.67 -15.43
N TYR A 71 -14.65 12.46 -14.90
CA TYR A 71 -15.72 11.57 -14.42
C TYR A 71 -15.77 11.47 -12.89
N GLY A 72 -15.01 12.30 -12.19
CA GLY A 72 -14.99 12.36 -10.74
C GLY A 72 -13.59 12.46 -10.17
N SER A 73 -13.50 12.36 -8.84
CA SER A 73 -12.22 12.39 -8.13
C SER A 73 -12.07 11.14 -7.27
N VAL A 74 -10.82 10.68 -7.13
CA VAL A 74 -10.46 9.54 -6.30
C VAL A 74 -9.21 9.86 -5.50
N GLN A 75 -9.12 9.32 -4.29
CA GLN A 75 -7.91 9.46 -3.48
C GLN A 75 -6.93 8.31 -3.72
N ALA A 76 -5.64 8.64 -3.65
CA ALA A 76 -4.55 7.69 -3.66
C ALA A 76 -3.69 7.88 -2.42
N ARG A 77 -3.64 6.88 -1.55
CA ARG A 77 -2.79 6.88 -0.37
C ARG A 77 -1.44 6.26 -0.70
N GLY A 78 -0.47 7.12 -0.91
CA GLY A 78 0.90 6.78 -1.29
C GLY A 78 1.14 6.77 -2.80
N VAL A 79 2.39 7.01 -3.19
CA VAL A 79 2.84 7.05 -4.60
C VAL A 79 2.57 5.72 -5.33
N ALA A 80 2.69 4.60 -4.62
CA ALA A 80 2.38 3.29 -5.19
C ALA A 80 0.91 3.19 -5.61
N MET A 81 -0.02 3.73 -4.81
CA MET A 81 -1.44 3.78 -5.16
C MET A 81 -1.72 4.84 -6.21
N LEU A 82 -0.99 5.95 -6.21
CA LEU A 82 -1.13 6.97 -7.25
C LEU A 82 -0.89 6.37 -8.65
N ARG A 83 0.11 5.50 -8.79
CA ARG A 83 0.36 4.77 -10.05
C ARG A 83 -0.81 3.88 -10.47
N VAL A 84 -1.46 3.22 -9.50
CA VAL A 84 -2.65 2.42 -9.77
C VAL A 84 -3.80 3.31 -10.23
N ARG A 85 -4.04 4.43 -9.54
CA ARG A 85 -5.10 5.39 -9.90
C ARG A 85 -4.88 6.03 -11.27
N ASP A 86 -3.65 6.33 -11.65
CA ASP A 86 -3.31 6.80 -12.99
C ASP A 86 -3.87 5.88 -14.07
N ALA A 87 -3.55 4.58 -14.03
CA ALA A 87 -4.11 3.64 -15.01
C ALA A 87 -5.62 3.47 -14.91
N GLU A 88 -6.15 3.49 -13.71
CA GLU A 88 -7.58 3.36 -13.51
C GLU A 88 -8.35 4.55 -14.09
N MET A 89 -7.81 5.77 -14.00
CA MET A 89 -8.41 6.96 -14.59
C MET A 89 -8.35 6.91 -16.11
N GLN A 90 -7.25 6.45 -16.69
CA GLN A 90 -7.14 6.23 -18.14
C GLN A 90 -8.12 5.17 -18.63
N ALA A 91 -8.23 4.05 -17.92
CA ALA A 91 -9.18 2.99 -18.22
C ALA A 91 -10.64 3.47 -18.13
N LEU A 92 -10.96 4.28 -17.11
CA LEU A 92 -12.28 4.86 -16.93
C LEU A 92 -12.64 5.80 -18.11
N ALA A 93 -11.72 6.65 -18.53
CA ALA A 93 -11.92 7.53 -19.67
C ALA A 93 -12.18 6.74 -20.97
N GLY A 94 -11.39 5.68 -21.22
CA GLY A 94 -11.60 4.80 -22.37
C GLY A 94 -12.95 4.09 -22.37
N LEU A 95 -13.40 3.64 -21.20
CA LEU A 95 -14.73 3.03 -21.03
C LEU A 95 -15.87 4.05 -21.25
N GLU A 96 -15.72 5.27 -20.76
CA GLU A 96 -16.72 6.31 -20.93
C GLU A 96 -16.82 6.75 -22.39
N GLU A 97 -15.69 6.91 -23.06
CA GLU A 97 -15.66 7.24 -24.50
C GLU A 97 -16.34 6.15 -25.35
N THR A 98 -16.01 4.88 -25.08
CA THR A 98 -16.63 3.74 -25.78
C THR A 98 -18.13 3.68 -25.52
N THR A 99 -18.55 3.83 -24.27
CA THR A 99 -19.95 3.84 -23.87
C THR A 99 -20.73 4.96 -24.56
N ARG A 100 -20.13 6.15 -24.69
CA ARG A 100 -20.73 7.31 -25.36
C ARG A 100 -20.93 7.06 -26.85
N ARG A 101 -19.93 6.49 -27.52
CA ARG A 101 -20.01 6.14 -28.95
C ARG A 101 -21.13 5.13 -29.21
N GLU A 102 -21.22 4.07 -28.42
CA GLU A 102 -22.25 3.07 -28.53
C GLU A 102 -23.67 3.63 -28.27
N ALA A 103 -23.81 4.52 -27.26
CA ALA A 103 -25.07 5.19 -26.98
C ALA A 103 -25.55 6.06 -28.14
N ILE A 104 -24.63 6.70 -28.84
CA ILE A 104 -24.94 7.52 -30.03
C ILE A 104 -25.38 6.63 -31.19
N VAL A 105 -24.68 5.51 -31.43
CA VAL A 105 -24.99 4.55 -32.50
C VAL A 105 -26.28 3.79 -32.20
N GLY A 106 -26.50 3.37 -30.95
CA GLY A 106 -27.65 2.56 -30.51
C GLY A 106 -28.94 3.34 -30.20
N GLY A 107 -28.93 4.69 -30.26
CA GLY A 107 -30.13 5.51 -29.98
C GLY A 107 -30.58 5.49 -28.52
N ALA A 108 -29.78 4.98 -27.60
CA ALA A 108 -30.13 4.83 -26.18
C ALA A 108 -29.92 6.13 -25.38
N LYS A 109 -30.89 7.04 -25.42
CA LYS A 109 -30.87 8.31 -24.65
C LYS A 109 -31.07 8.15 -23.13
N ASP A 110 -31.57 7.02 -22.66
CA ASP A 110 -31.99 6.87 -21.25
C ASP A 110 -30.87 6.48 -20.25
N SER A 111 -29.75 5.93 -20.72
CA SER A 111 -28.69 5.46 -19.85
C SER A 111 -27.78 6.56 -19.30
N ALA A 112 -27.69 7.70 -19.98
CA ALA A 112 -26.78 8.79 -19.61
C ALA A 112 -27.25 9.59 -18.38
N GLN A 113 -28.55 9.56 -18.04
CA GLN A 113 -29.09 10.28 -16.86
C GLN A 113 -28.85 9.55 -15.54
N GLN A 114 -28.88 8.22 -15.53
CA GLN A 114 -28.65 7.45 -14.30
C GLN A 114 -27.18 7.52 -13.81
N THR A 115 -26.21 7.62 -14.74
CA THR A 115 -24.79 7.70 -14.39
C THR A 115 -24.43 9.03 -13.72
N ARG A 116 -25.10 10.12 -14.07
CA ARG A 116 -24.89 11.45 -13.46
C ARG A 116 -25.34 11.52 -11.99
N HIS A 117 -26.38 10.76 -11.62
CA HIS A 117 -26.87 10.75 -10.24
C HIS A 117 -25.95 9.97 -9.29
N ALA A 118 -25.30 8.90 -9.74
CA ALA A 118 -24.34 8.15 -8.91
C ALA A 118 -23.03 8.93 -8.67
N ALA A 119 -22.52 9.64 -9.69
CA ALA A 119 -21.33 10.48 -9.58
C ALA A 119 -21.57 11.74 -8.72
N GLY A 120 -22.79 12.28 -8.74
CA GLY A 120 -23.16 13.50 -8.00
C GLY A 120 -23.24 13.32 -6.47
N GLN A 121 -23.43 12.11 -5.98
CA GLN A 121 -23.51 11.86 -4.53
C GLN A 121 -22.15 11.75 -3.86
N THR A 122 -21.11 11.31 -4.58
CA THR A 122 -19.75 11.18 -4.03
C THR A 122 -19.01 12.53 -3.91
N VAL A 123 -19.47 13.57 -4.65
CA VAL A 123 -18.83 14.89 -4.71
C VAL A 123 -19.28 15.84 -3.61
N ARG A 124 -20.34 15.52 -2.84
CA ARG A 124 -20.95 16.48 -1.92
C ARG A 124 -20.32 16.58 -0.54
N ASP A 125 -19.41 15.70 -0.16
CA ASP A 125 -18.72 15.82 1.14
C ASP A 125 -17.25 15.40 1.08
N PRO A 126 -16.35 16.27 0.58
CA PRO A 126 -14.92 16.00 0.59
C PRO A 126 -14.31 16.06 2.02
N ALA A 127 -14.98 16.73 2.98
CA ALA A 127 -14.49 16.83 4.35
C ALA A 127 -14.78 15.56 5.16
N GLY A 128 -15.94 14.93 4.96
CA GLY A 128 -16.32 13.69 5.65
C GLY A 128 -15.47 12.47 5.25
N THR A 129 -14.81 12.52 4.09
CA THR A 129 -13.95 11.42 3.62
C THR A 129 -12.57 11.44 4.28
N LEU A 130 -12.10 12.60 4.74
CA LEU A 130 -10.82 12.72 5.46
C LEU A 130 -10.88 12.10 6.88
N GLU A 131 -12.02 12.18 7.55
CA GLU A 131 -12.20 11.57 8.88
C GLU A 131 -12.33 10.05 8.84
N ARG A 132 -12.64 9.48 7.65
CA ARG A 132 -12.83 8.03 7.45
C ARG A 132 -11.67 7.32 6.79
N ALA A 133 -10.52 7.99 6.59
CA ALA A 133 -9.32 7.30 6.11
C ALA A 133 -8.91 6.22 7.12
N PRO A 134 -8.84 4.93 6.72
CA PRO A 134 -8.49 3.87 7.65
C PRO A 134 -7.08 4.11 8.18
N GLU A 135 -6.93 4.18 9.50
CA GLU A 135 -5.67 4.32 10.22
C GLU A 135 -4.77 3.07 10.09
N GLY A 136 -4.77 2.42 8.92
CA GLY A 136 -4.22 1.08 8.74
C GLY A 136 -2.78 0.91 9.16
N VAL A 137 -1.89 1.74 8.64
CA VAL A 137 -0.45 1.61 8.92
C VAL A 137 -0.08 2.22 10.26
N GLY A 138 -0.73 3.34 10.65
CA GLY A 138 -0.52 3.92 11.98
C GLY A 138 -0.83 2.96 13.11
N ARG A 139 -1.84 2.10 12.97
CA ARG A 139 -2.17 1.06 13.96
C ARG A 139 -1.15 -0.07 14.06
N LEU A 140 -0.36 -0.31 13.02
CA LEU A 140 0.77 -1.25 13.11
C LEU A 140 1.85 -0.76 14.08
N PHE A 141 1.97 0.57 14.21
CA PHE A 141 2.94 1.19 15.12
C PHE A 141 2.40 1.46 16.53
N SER A 142 1.07 1.69 16.70
CA SER A 142 0.48 2.15 17.96
C SER A 142 0.01 1.03 18.91
N ARG A 143 -0.15 -0.21 18.46
CA ARG A 143 -0.64 -1.31 19.33
C ARG A 143 0.44 -2.00 20.16
N VAL A 144 1.31 -1.24 20.76
CA VAL A 144 2.32 -1.78 21.69
C VAL A 144 2.04 -1.22 23.08
N GLY A 145 1.22 -1.90 23.86
CA GLY A 145 1.18 -1.66 25.29
C GLY A 145 -0.15 -1.25 25.94
N GLY A 146 -1.29 -1.57 25.38
CA GLY A 146 -2.56 -1.33 26.05
C GLY A 146 -3.50 -2.53 25.96
N LYS A 147 -3.95 -3.04 27.10
CA LYS A 147 -5.13 -3.92 27.19
C LYS A 147 -6.32 -3.12 26.64
N VAL A 148 -6.80 -3.48 25.47
CA VAL A 148 -7.98 -2.86 24.87
C VAL A 148 -9.21 -3.58 25.35
N GLU A 149 -10.05 -2.90 26.10
CA GLU A 149 -11.43 -3.28 26.31
C GLU A 149 -12.15 -3.44 24.97
N LYS A 150 -12.78 -4.60 24.80
CA LYS A 150 -13.62 -4.91 23.66
C LYS A 150 -14.81 -3.94 23.62
N ARG A 151 -14.76 -2.95 22.75
CA ARG A 151 -15.95 -2.33 22.22
C ARG A 151 -16.05 -2.66 20.75
N VAL A 152 -16.89 -3.62 20.43
CA VAL A 152 -17.28 -3.94 19.07
C VAL A 152 -18.20 -2.82 18.60
N GLU A 153 -17.62 -1.80 17.99
CA GLU A 153 -18.39 -0.85 17.20
C GLU A 153 -18.33 -1.32 15.75
N LYS A 154 -19.50 -1.69 15.27
CA LYS A 154 -19.75 -2.18 13.92
C LYS A 154 -19.53 -1.03 12.95
N VAL A 155 -18.27 -0.79 12.57
CA VAL A 155 -17.93 0.14 11.48
C VAL A 155 -17.86 -0.66 10.21
N THR A 156 -18.92 -0.58 9.44
CA THR A 156 -18.99 -0.99 8.04
C THR A 156 -18.10 -0.07 7.20
N GLY A 157 -16.81 -0.35 7.23
CA GLY A 157 -15.80 0.19 6.33
C GLY A 157 -15.31 -0.97 5.48
N THR A 158 -16.16 -1.45 4.65
CA THR A 158 -15.90 -2.51 3.69
C THR A 158 -15.16 -1.90 2.51
N GLY A 159 -13.83 -2.08 2.50
CA GLY A 159 -13.14 -2.28 1.23
C GLY A 159 -13.61 -3.64 0.73
N ASP A 160 -14.80 -3.66 0.18
CA ASP A 160 -15.48 -4.88 -0.19
C ASP A 160 -14.84 -5.44 -1.46
N SER A 161 -13.89 -6.38 -1.28
CA SER A 161 -13.48 -7.29 -2.35
C SER A 161 -14.66 -8.18 -2.81
N SER A 162 -15.83 -8.01 -2.21
CA SER A 162 -17.11 -8.62 -2.52
C SER A 162 -17.87 -7.93 -3.66
N ALA A 163 -17.32 -6.94 -4.37
CA ALA A 163 -17.98 -6.36 -5.54
C ALA A 163 -18.34 -7.43 -6.60
N SER A 164 -17.73 -8.61 -6.55
CA SER A 164 -18.12 -9.77 -7.37
C SER A 164 -18.81 -10.89 -6.59
N ALA A 165 -18.85 -10.85 -5.25
CA ALA A 165 -19.54 -11.84 -4.45
C ALA A 165 -21.06 -11.68 -4.62
N GLY A 166 -21.69 -12.64 -5.28
CA GLY A 166 -23.13 -12.64 -5.58
C GLY A 166 -23.50 -12.22 -7.00
N GLN A 167 -22.54 -11.82 -7.85
CA GLN A 167 -22.83 -11.61 -9.28
C GLN A 167 -22.91 -12.97 -10.03
N PRO A 168 -23.80 -13.09 -11.03
CA PRO A 168 -23.79 -14.25 -11.92
C PRO A 168 -22.40 -14.44 -12.54
N GLU A 169 -21.88 -15.68 -12.56
CA GLU A 169 -20.52 -16.01 -13.04
C GLU A 169 -20.22 -15.41 -14.43
N GLY A 170 -21.20 -15.34 -15.31
CA GLY A 170 -20.99 -14.74 -16.63
C GLY A 170 -20.70 -13.24 -16.59
N ILE A 171 -21.26 -12.48 -15.64
CA ILE A 171 -20.96 -11.05 -15.47
C ILE A 171 -19.57 -10.90 -14.83
N ALA A 172 -19.27 -11.70 -13.82
CA ALA A 172 -17.96 -11.71 -13.18
C ALA A 172 -16.84 -12.06 -14.20
N LYS A 173 -17.07 -13.02 -15.08
CA LYS A 173 -16.15 -13.37 -16.17
C LYS A 173 -15.97 -12.21 -17.17
N ALA A 174 -17.06 -11.58 -17.59
CA ALA A 174 -17.01 -10.43 -18.50
C ALA A 174 -16.23 -9.26 -17.85
N ARG A 175 -16.48 -8.97 -16.55
CA ARG A 175 -15.75 -7.96 -15.80
C ARG A 175 -14.24 -8.25 -15.76
N ARG A 176 -13.83 -9.49 -15.46
CA ARG A 176 -12.41 -9.89 -15.45
C ARG A 176 -11.78 -9.73 -16.83
N SER A 177 -12.45 -10.20 -17.88
CA SER A 177 -11.98 -10.05 -19.26
C SER A 177 -11.80 -8.60 -19.67
N LEU A 178 -12.77 -7.74 -19.31
CA LEU A 178 -12.73 -6.31 -19.58
C LEU A 178 -11.57 -5.63 -18.84
N ALA A 179 -11.43 -5.87 -17.54
CA ALA A 179 -10.35 -5.32 -16.72
C ALA A 179 -8.97 -5.74 -17.24
N GLN A 180 -8.83 -7.00 -17.67
CA GLN A 180 -7.60 -7.49 -18.28
C GLN A 180 -7.27 -6.74 -19.58
N LYS A 181 -8.25 -6.53 -20.47
CA LYS A 181 -8.06 -5.76 -21.71
C LYS A 181 -7.62 -4.32 -21.45
N LEU A 182 -8.12 -3.74 -20.36
CA LEU A 182 -7.78 -2.39 -19.93
C LEU A 182 -6.46 -2.30 -19.15
N GLY A 183 -5.88 -3.43 -18.74
CA GLY A 183 -4.67 -3.46 -17.91
C GLY A 183 -4.89 -3.01 -16.46
N VAL A 184 -6.11 -3.16 -15.93
CA VAL A 184 -6.47 -2.78 -14.55
C VAL A 184 -6.92 -3.99 -13.73
N ASP A 185 -6.84 -3.85 -12.40
CA ASP A 185 -7.28 -4.92 -11.49
C ASP A 185 -8.82 -5.07 -11.51
N PRO A 186 -9.36 -6.25 -11.83
CA PRO A 186 -10.80 -6.49 -11.72
C PRO A 186 -11.34 -6.37 -10.29
N TYR A 187 -10.47 -6.43 -9.29
CA TYR A 187 -10.81 -6.31 -7.86
C TYR A 187 -10.46 -4.93 -7.28
N THR A 188 -10.42 -3.91 -8.14
CA THR A 188 -10.09 -2.53 -7.74
C THR A 188 -11.01 -2.01 -6.63
N ASP A 189 -10.43 -1.27 -5.69
CA ASP A 189 -11.13 -0.51 -4.64
C ASP A 189 -11.56 0.90 -5.12
N ASN A 190 -11.26 1.28 -6.36
CA ASN A 190 -11.73 2.52 -6.98
C ASN A 190 -13.23 2.41 -7.31
N PRO A 191 -14.11 3.14 -6.59
CA PRO A 191 -15.56 3.00 -6.79
C PRO A 191 -16.02 3.45 -8.18
N LEU A 192 -15.35 4.44 -8.79
CA LEU A 192 -15.68 4.93 -10.12
C LEU A 192 -15.43 3.86 -11.19
N LEU A 193 -14.22 3.28 -11.18
CA LEU A 193 -13.87 2.23 -12.14
C LEU A 193 -14.66 0.95 -11.87
N SER A 194 -14.83 0.56 -10.61
CA SER A 194 -15.58 -0.64 -10.23
C SER A 194 -17.00 -0.61 -10.75
N ALA A 195 -17.73 0.49 -10.50
CA ALA A 195 -19.10 0.68 -11.00
C ALA A 195 -19.17 0.65 -12.52
N LYS A 196 -18.19 1.26 -13.19
CA LYS A 196 -18.15 1.29 -14.66
C LYS A 196 -17.85 -0.09 -15.27
N LEU A 197 -16.91 -0.83 -14.68
CA LEU A 197 -16.63 -2.20 -15.10
C LEU A 197 -17.87 -3.10 -14.97
N ASP A 198 -18.62 -2.97 -13.87
CA ASP A 198 -19.86 -3.73 -13.67
C ASP A 198 -20.95 -3.35 -14.67
N GLN A 199 -21.08 -2.07 -14.95
CA GLN A 199 -22.06 -1.58 -15.94
C GLN A 199 -21.76 -2.16 -17.32
N VAL A 200 -20.52 -2.03 -17.78
CA VAL A 200 -20.10 -2.47 -19.12
C VAL A 200 -20.12 -3.99 -19.23
N ALA A 201 -19.71 -4.72 -18.18
CA ALA A 201 -19.77 -6.18 -18.17
C ALA A 201 -21.20 -6.73 -18.34
N ARG A 202 -22.22 -6.05 -17.78
CA ARG A 202 -23.63 -6.41 -17.98
C ARG A 202 -24.07 -6.19 -19.44
N TRP A 203 -23.63 -5.11 -20.07
CA TRP A 203 -23.96 -4.80 -21.46
C TRP A 203 -23.25 -5.74 -22.45
N GLU A 204 -21.97 -6.04 -22.23
CA GLU A 204 -21.22 -7.02 -23.03
C GLU A 204 -21.92 -8.38 -23.01
N ARG A 205 -22.36 -8.84 -21.83
CA ARG A 205 -23.12 -10.09 -21.69
C ARG A 205 -24.48 -10.05 -22.36
N ALA A 206 -25.15 -8.92 -22.40
CA ALA A 206 -26.42 -8.75 -23.10
C ALA A 206 -26.26 -8.68 -24.62
N GLY A 207 -25.05 -8.77 -25.15
CA GLY A 207 -24.77 -8.61 -26.59
C GLY A 207 -24.93 -7.18 -27.10
N ALA A 208 -25.07 -6.22 -26.18
CA ALA A 208 -25.29 -4.80 -26.50
C ALA A 208 -24.01 -4.02 -26.80
N LEU A 209 -22.83 -4.63 -26.59
CA LEU A 209 -21.56 -3.95 -26.73
C LEU A 209 -20.48 -4.89 -27.32
N ALA A 210 -19.89 -4.51 -28.43
CA ALA A 210 -18.69 -5.13 -29.00
C ALA A 210 -17.48 -4.21 -28.74
N LEU A 211 -16.83 -4.38 -27.60
CA LEU A 211 -15.73 -3.51 -27.20
C LEU A 211 -14.46 -3.74 -28.01
N ALA A 212 -14.13 -2.80 -28.89
CA ALA A 212 -12.77 -2.59 -29.39
C ALA A 212 -12.03 -1.66 -28.42
N VAL A 213 -11.62 -2.18 -27.27
CA VAL A 213 -10.82 -1.39 -26.31
C VAL A 213 -9.37 -1.41 -26.75
N GLY A 214 -8.83 -0.25 -27.08
CA GLY A 214 -7.39 -0.07 -27.32
C GLY A 214 -6.62 -0.41 -26.03
N THR A 215 -5.64 -1.31 -26.14
CA THR A 215 -4.75 -1.66 -25.04
C THR A 215 -3.75 -0.54 -24.79
N SER A 216 -4.10 0.44 -23.98
CA SER A 216 -3.15 1.44 -23.46
C SER A 216 -2.56 1.03 -22.10
N GLY A 217 -2.74 -0.22 -21.70
CA GLY A 217 -2.31 -0.73 -20.41
C GLY A 217 -0.82 -0.97 -20.31
N ALA A 218 -0.06 0.07 -19.95
CA ALA A 218 1.23 -0.15 -19.31
C ALA A 218 0.97 -0.80 -17.95
N SER A 219 1.54 -1.98 -17.70
CA SER A 219 1.43 -2.68 -16.43
C SER A 219 1.99 -1.83 -15.29
N ILE A 220 1.11 -1.37 -14.42
CA ILE A 220 1.37 -0.30 -13.45
C ILE A 220 1.68 -0.84 -12.07
N TRP A 221 1.52 -2.13 -11.86
CA TRP A 221 1.98 -2.78 -10.65
C TRP A 221 3.50 -2.88 -10.70
N ALA A 222 4.17 -1.79 -10.29
CA ALA A 222 5.62 -1.70 -10.27
C ALA A 222 6.23 -2.90 -9.53
N GLY A 223 7.08 -3.62 -10.19
CA GLY A 223 7.86 -4.71 -9.60
C GLY A 223 7.28 -6.11 -9.77
N ILE A 224 6.23 -6.32 -10.58
CA ILE A 224 5.65 -7.64 -10.77
C ILE A 224 5.57 -7.97 -12.26
N ALA A 225 5.92 -9.22 -12.58
CA ALA A 225 5.86 -9.70 -13.94
C ALA A 225 4.43 -9.56 -14.50
N THR A 226 4.27 -8.69 -15.47
CA THR A 226 3.01 -8.40 -16.17
C THR A 226 2.24 -9.67 -16.54
N LYS A 227 2.96 -10.74 -16.90
CA LYS A 227 2.38 -12.03 -17.27
C LYS A 227 1.62 -12.70 -16.12
N THR A 228 2.14 -12.65 -14.89
CA THR A 228 1.48 -13.29 -13.73
C THR A 228 0.17 -12.57 -13.40
N LEU A 229 0.16 -11.24 -13.39
CA LEU A 229 -1.07 -10.46 -13.12
C LEU A 229 -2.11 -10.67 -14.23
N THR A 230 -1.70 -10.64 -15.49
CA THR A 230 -2.61 -10.88 -16.61
C THR A 230 -3.29 -12.24 -16.48
N LEU A 231 -2.55 -13.28 -16.08
CA LEU A 231 -3.12 -14.61 -15.86
C LEU A 231 -4.12 -14.62 -14.69
N VAL A 232 -3.74 -14.02 -13.55
CA VAL A 232 -4.59 -13.94 -12.35
C VAL A 232 -5.92 -13.24 -12.64
N TRP A 233 -5.91 -12.20 -13.45
CA TRP A 233 -7.13 -11.48 -13.79
C TRP A 233 -8.11 -12.25 -14.69
N THR A 234 -7.68 -13.33 -15.32
CA THR A 234 -8.60 -14.23 -16.05
C THR A 234 -9.20 -15.32 -15.18
N MET A 235 -8.57 -15.64 -14.07
CA MET A 235 -8.97 -16.73 -13.16
C MET A 235 -10.06 -16.28 -12.21
N THR A 236 -10.87 -17.22 -11.74
CA THR A 236 -11.78 -16.99 -10.61
C THR A 236 -10.98 -16.82 -9.30
N PRO A 237 -11.54 -16.17 -8.27
CA PRO A 237 -10.89 -16.09 -6.97
C PRO A 237 -10.52 -17.45 -6.37
N GLU A 238 -11.31 -18.49 -6.63
CA GLU A 238 -11.09 -19.86 -6.20
C GLU A 238 -9.89 -20.49 -6.91
N GLU A 239 -9.80 -20.31 -8.22
CA GLU A 239 -8.64 -20.77 -9.02
C GLU A 239 -7.34 -20.08 -8.59
N VAL A 240 -7.40 -18.77 -8.34
CA VAL A 240 -6.25 -18.00 -7.83
C VAL A 240 -5.82 -18.55 -6.47
N ARG A 241 -6.76 -18.80 -5.56
CA ARG A 241 -6.45 -19.39 -4.25
C ARG A 241 -5.81 -20.76 -4.37
N ALA A 242 -6.36 -21.65 -5.19
CA ALA A 242 -5.82 -22.98 -5.42
C ALA A 242 -4.40 -22.94 -6.01
N ALA A 243 -4.15 -22.05 -6.98
CA ALA A 243 -2.84 -21.85 -7.57
C ALA A 243 -1.82 -21.34 -6.53
N ASN A 244 -2.20 -20.34 -5.72
CA ASN A 244 -1.35 -19.78 -4.68
C ASN A 244 -1.12 -20.77 -3.52
N GLU A 245 -2.10 -21.60 -3.13
CA GLU A 245 -1.94 -22.66 -2.12
C GLU A 245 -0.86 -23.64 -2.53
N LYS A 246 -0.88 -24.09 -3.80
CA LYS A 246 0.15 -25.00 -4.34
C LYS A 246 1.55 -24.35 -4.33
N ARG A 247 1.66 -23.09 -4.72
CA ARG A 247 2.95 -22.35 -4.71
C ARG A 247 3.49 -22.20 -3.29
N LEU A 248 2.65 -21.80 -2.34
CA LEU A 248 3.04 -21.60 -0.93
C LEU A 248 3.47 -22.92 -0.25
N ALA A 249 2.79 -24.02 -0.53
CA ALA A 249 3.17 -25.33 -0.01
C ALA A 249 4.60 -25.74 -0.43
N SER A 250 5.02 -25.32 -1.63
CA SER A 250 6.38 -25.57 -2.12
C SER A 250 7.41 -24.59 -1.55
N LEU A 251 7.03 -23.32 -1.37
CA LEU A 251 7.94 -22.26 -0.92
C LEU A 251 8.26 -22.29 0.58
N ALA A 252 7.29 -22.67 1.38
CA ALA A 252 7.39 -22.62 2.84
C ALA A 252 6.92 -23.94 3.45
N PRO A 253 7.70 -25.01 3.33
CA PRO A 253 7.30 -26.35 3.79
C PRO A 253 7.08 -26.45 5.31
N GLY A 254 7.54 -25.44 6.08
CA GLY A 254 7.27 -25.31 7.51
C GLY A 254 5.91 -24.67 7.86
N THR A 255 5.10 -24.31 6.84
CA THR A 255 3.77 -23.69 7.04
C THR A 255 2.69 -24.78 6.97
N SER A 256 1.79 -24.81 7.94
CA SER A 256 0.66 -25.73 7.89
C SER A 256 -0.35 -25.34 6.80
N ALA A 257 -1.08 -26.31 6.26
CA ALA A 257 -2.15 -26.06 5.30
C ALA A 257 -3.24 -25.12 5.87
N GLU A 258 -3.44 -25.11 7.18
CA GLU A 258 -4.37 -24.23 7.86
C GLU A 258 -3.89 -22.78 7.85
N GLU A 259 -2.63 -22.52 8.11
CA GLU A 259 -2.01 -21.18 8.04
C GLU A 259 -2.04 -20.62 6.61
N ILE A 260 -1.76 -21.45 5.61
CA ILE A 260 -1.88 -21.06 4.19
C ILE A 260 -3.32 -20.68 3.86
N ARG A 261 -4.29 -21.51 4.26
CA ARG A 261 -5.71 -21.22 4.05
C ARG A 261 -6.19 -20.00 4.81
N ALA A 262 -5.69 -19.75 6.03
CA ALA A 262 -6.00 -18.55 6.81
C ALA A 262 -5.57 -17.29 6.06
N PHE A 263 -4.39 -17.27 5.46
CA PHE A 263 -3.95 -16.17 4.58
C PHE A 263 -4.84 -16.05 3.33
N LEU A 264 -5.03 -17.13 2.58
CA LEU A 264 -5.72 -17.09 1.29
C LEU A 264 -7.25 -16.80 1.42
N ARG A 265 -7.83 -16.96 2.62
CA ARG A 265 -9.21 -16.59 2.93
C ARG A 265 -9.33 -15.24 3.63
N ASN A 266 -8.21 -14.57 3.93
CA ASN A 266 -8.23 -13.29 4.62
C ASN A 266 -8.83 -12.21 3.70
N PRO A 267 -9.98 -11.58 4.07
CA PRO A 267 -10.65 -10.57 3.24
C PRO A 267 -9.85 -9.27 3.08
N ALA A 268 -8.81 -9.06 3.88
CA ALA A 268 -7.89 -7.93 3.71
C ALA A 268 -7.10 -8.00 2.38
N PHE A 269 -7.01 -9.20 1.76
CA PHE A 269 -6.30 -9.40 0.50
C PHE A 269 -7.26 -9.65 -0.65
N THR A 270 -7.15 -8.85 -1.70
CA THR A 270 -7.74 -9.21 -3.01
C THR A 270 -7.01 -10.41 -3.62
N PRO A 271 -7.61 -11.17 -4.57
CA PRO A 271 -6.90 -12.22 -5.30
C PRO A 271 -5.59 -11.76 -5.94
N THR A 272 -5.56 -10.53 -6.47
CA THR A 272 -4.36 -9.88 -6.98
C THR A 272 -3.31 -9.75 -5.89
N MET A 273 -3.66 -9.19 -4.72
CA MET A 273 -2.71 -8.99 -3.62
C MET A 273 -2.20 -10.30 -3.02
N GLN A 274 -3.01 -11.36 -2.99
CA GLN A 274 -2.57 -12.70 -2.58
C GLN A 274 -1.42 -13.17 -3.47
N THR A 275 -1.61 -13.09 -4.80
CA THR A 275 -0.59 -13.49 -5.77
C THR A 275 0.66 -12.61 -5.66
N LEU A 276 0.48 -11.29 -5.46
CA LEU A 276 1.60 -10.38 -5.27
C LEU A 276 2.48 -10.75 -4.06
N LEU A 277 1.87 -11.12 -2.94
CA LEU A 277 2.64 -11.57 -1.77
C LEU A 277 3.39 -12.87 -2.07
N VAL A 278 2.74 -13.82 -2.74
CA VAL A 278 3.38 -15.08 -3.16
C VAL A 278 4.55 -14.80 -4.10
N ASP A 279 4.40 -13.92 -5.09
CA ASP A 279 5.49 -13.51 -5.98
C ASP A 279 6.67 -12.88 -5.22
N GLN A 280 6.39 -12.03 -4.21
CA GLN A 280 7.46 -11.46 -3.38
C GLN A 280 8.18 -12.52 -2.55
N LEU A 281 7.48 -13.54 -2.07
CA LEU A 281 8.09 -14.68 -1.36
C LEU A 281 8.95 -15.54 -2.30
N GLU A 282 8.49 -15.81 -3.52
CA GLU A 282 9.27 -16.54 -4.54
C GLU A 282 10.56 -15.83 -4.90
N ARG A 283 10.56 -14.50 -4.90
CA ARG A 283 11.77 -13.72 -5.18
C ARG A 283 12.93 -14.06 -4.25
N PHE A 284 12.69 -14.44 -3.00
CA PHE A 284 13.78 -14.88 -2.11
C PHE A 284 14.53 -16.12 -2.62
N ALA A 285 13.88 -16.93 -3.46
CA ALA A 285 14.48 -18.13 -4.06
C ALA A 285 15.11 -17.90 -5.44
N MET A 286 14.96 -16.70 -6.02
CA MET A 286 15.51 -16.41 -7.35
C MET A 286 17.05 -16.29 -7.31
N PRO A 287 17.75 -16.69 -8.38
CA PRO A 287 19.20 -16.53 -8.49
C PRO A 287 19.66 -15.08 -8.32
N ARG A 288 20.77 -14.87 -7.65
CA ARG A 288 21.40 -13.58 -7.42
C ARG A 288 22.54 -13.37 -8.41
N GLY A 289 22.33 -12.55 -9.43
CA GLY A 289 23.35 -12.30 -10.46
C GLY A 289 23.73 -13.59 -11.18
N SER A 290 25.03 -13.95 -11.16
CA SER A 290 25.57 -15.19 -11.74
C SER A 290 25.59 -16.37 -10.75
N GLU A 291 25.10 -16.20 -9.51
CA GLU A 291 25.06 -17.27 -8.51
C GLU A 291 24.00 -18.31 -8.90
N SER A 292 24.40 -19.57 -9.07
CA SER A 292 23.50 -20.67 -9.42
C SER A 292 22.61 -21.14 -8.23
N PHE A 293 22.99 -20.79 -7.00
CA PHE A 293 22.28 -21.14 -5.78
C PHE A 293 22.15 -19.93 -4.86
N VAL A 294 20.90 -19.54 -4.57
CA VAL A 294 20.58 -18.59 -3.50
C VAL A 294 19.97 -19.34 -2.33
N LYS A 295 20.56 -19.17 -1.16
CA LYS A 295 19.97 -19.73 0.04
C LYS A 295 18.74 -18.91 0.41
N VAL A 296 17.56 -19.52 0.28
CA VAL A 296 16.29 -18.92 0.74
C VAL A 296 16.39 -18.60 2.24
N PRO A 297 16.04 -17.39 2.68
CA PRO A 297 16.01 -17.05 4.09
C PRO A 297 15.07 -17.99 4.85
N ARG A 298 15.45 -18.41 6.04
CA ARG A 298 14.54 -19.15 6.92
C ARG A 298 13.41 -18.24 7.40
N GLY A 299 12.27 -18.82 7.73
CA GLY A 299 11.18 -18.09 8.38
C GLY A 299 10.19 -17.43 7.44
N CYS A 300 10.18 -17.77 6.13
CA CYS A 300 9.14 -17.29 5.21
C CYS A 300 7.72 -17.60 5.71
N GLU A 301 7.54 -18.68 6.49
CA GLU A 301 6.30 -19.04 7.16
C GLU A 301 5.80 -17.95 8.14
N HIS A 302 6.69 -17.15 8.72
CA HIS A 302 6.28 -16.02 9.58
C HIS A 302 5.52 -14.94 8.80
N LEU A 303 5.89 -14.71 7.54
CA LEU A 303 5.20 -13.74 6.68
C LEU A 303 3.82 -14.25 6.25
N ILE A 304 3.66 -15.56 6.02
CA ILE A 304 2.37 -16.19 5.71
C ILE A 304 1.44 -16.12 6.92
N ARG A 305 1.93 -16.45 8.12
CA ARG A 305 1.16 -16.30 9.37
C ARG A 305 0.77 -14.84 9.62
N LEU A 306 1.68 -13.92 9.35
CA LEU A 306 1.43 -12.49 9.47
C LEU A 306 0.33 -12.05 8.50
N ALA A 307 0.36 -12.52 7.25
CA ALA A 307 -0.68 -12.25 6.25
C ALA A 307 -2.06 -12.72 6.71
N GLY A 308 -2.15 -13.89 7.37
CA GLY A 308 -3.40 -14.38 7.96
C GLY A 308 -3.98 -13.48 9.07
N LYS A 309 -3.16 -12.57 9.63
CA LYS A 309 -3.54 -11.66 10.73
C LYS A 309 -3.80 -10.21 10.29
N MET A 310 -3.66 -9.89 9.01
CA MET A 310 -3.95 -8.54 8.52
C MET A 310 -5.45 -8.25 8.64
N GLU A 311 -5.80 -7.05 9.11
CA GLU A 311 -7.18 -6.69 9.46
C GLU A 311 -7.87 -5.91 8.34
N ASN A 312 -7.10 -5.28 7.45
CA ASN A 312 -7.64 -4.42 6.40
C ASN A 312 -6.69 -4.36 5.19
N TYR A 313 -7.21 -3.79 4.11
CA TYR A 313 -6.55 -3.62 2.83
C TYR A 313 -5.21 -2.87 2.92
N ASP A 314 -5.12 -1.81 3.72
CA ASP A 314 -3.89 -1.02 3.86
C ASP A 314 -2.76 -1.81 4.56
N GLN A 315 -3.11 -2.61 5.58
CA GLN A 315 -2.15 -3.49 6.23
C GLN A 315 -1.66 -4.58 5.28
N ALA A 316 -2.55 -5.15 4.48
CA ALA A 316 -2.21 -6.15 3.48
C ALA A 316 -1.27 -5.57 2.41
N ARG A 317 -1.58 -4.38 1.88
CA ARG A 317 -0.70 -3.65 0.95
C ARG A 317 0.67 -3.35 1.56
N PHE A 318 0.69 -2.89 2.81
CA PHE A 318 1.95 -2.65 3.52
C PHE A 318 2.79 -3.93 3.58
N LEU A 319 2.18 -5.07 3.95
CA LEU A 319 2.91 -6.34 4.05
C LEU A 319 3.48 -6.77 2.69
N VAL A 320 2.70 -6.68 1.61
CA VAL A 320 3.18 -6.98 0.24
C VAL A 320 4.39 -6.11 -0.12
N ALA A 321 4.28 -4.80 0.08
CA ALA A 321 5.33 -3.85 -0.23
C ALA A 321 6.58 -4.04 0.66
N ALA A 322 6.40 -4.29 1.95
CA ALA A 322 7.49 -4.54 2.89
C ALA A 322 8.23 -5.86 2.56
N THR A 323 7.50 -6.92 2.19
CA THR A 323 8.11 -8.16 1.72
C THR A 323 8.94 -7.94 0.45
N GLY A 324 8.43 -7.12 -0.48
CA GLY A 324 9.16 -6.73 -1.69
C GLY A 324 10.45 -5.97 -1.39
N LEU A 325 10.47 -5.06 -0.40
CA LEU A 325 11.70 -4.38 0.03
C LEU A 325 12.71 -5.34 0.64
N LEU A 326 12.27 -6.31 1.46
CA LEU A 326 13.16 -7.35 2.01
C LEU A 326 13.75 -8.22 0.89
N ALA A 327 12.94 -8.63 -0.09
CA ALA A 327 13.43 -9.39 -1.23
C ALA A 327 14.44 -8.58 -2.06
N THR A 328 14.17 -7.29 -2.28
CA THR A 328 15.11 -6.38 -2.98
C THR A 328 16.42 -6.23 -2.19
N TYR A 329 16.34 -6.06 -0.87
CA TYR A 329 17.54 -6.01 -0.02
C TYR A 329 18.33 -7.31 -0.09
N HIS A 330 17.65 -8.46 0.00
CA HIS A 330 18.26 -9.79 -0.09
C HIS A 330 19.07 -9.96 -1.37
N HIS A 331 18.56 -9.46 -2.51
CA HIS A 331 19.22 -9.60 -3.80
C HIS A 331 20.31 -8.58 -4.05
N ARG A 332 20.11 -7.32 -3.64
CA ARG A 332 20.97 -6.21 -4.09
C ARG A 332 21.98 -5.74 -3.05
N VAL A 333 21.66 -5.89 -1.77
CA VAL A 333 22.49 -5.33 -0.70
C VAL A 333 23.24 -6.44 0.03
N ALA A 334 22.51 -7.31 0.74
CA ALA A 334 23.10 -8.41 1.48
C ALA A 334 22.11 -9.56 1.64
N PRO A 335 22.59 -10.83 1.59
CA PRO A 335 21.74 -11.98 1.81
C PRO A 335 21.12 -11.95 3.21
N LEU A 336 19.81 -12.15 3.29
CA LEU A 336 19.12 -12.39 4.54
C LEU A 336 19.29 -13.86 4.95
N SER A 337 19.59 -14.11 6.21
CA SER A 337 19.64 -15.45 6.80
C SER A 337 18.26 -15.92 7.27
N SER A 338 17.43 -14.99 7.71
CA SER A 338 16.05 -15.24 8.09
C SER A 338 15.15 -14.03 7.86
N VAL A 339 13.85 -14.31 7.78
CA VAL A 339 12.77 -13.33 7.86
C VAL A 339 11.88 -13.70 9.03
N GLU A 340 11.39 -12.69 9.74
CA GLU A 340 10.60 -12.85 10.96
C GLU A 340 9.44 -11.88 10.97
N SER A 341 8.48 -12.10 11.87
CA SER A 341 7.50 -11.08 12.22
C SER A 341 7.74 -10.63 13.67
N ARG A 342 7.92 -9.34 13.86
CA ARG A 342 7.98 -8.74 15.20
C ARG A 342 6.72 -7.96 15.45
N ASP A 343 5.82 -8.56 16.23
CA ASP A 343 4.41 -8.19 16.31
C ASP A 343 3.78 -8.24 14.89
N ARG A 344 3.38 -7.11 14.33
CA ARG A 344 2.76 -7.02 12.99
C ARG A 344 3.72 -6.51 11.90
N LEU A 345 5.00 -6.39 12.20
CA LEU A 345 6.00 -5.90 11.24
C LEU A 345 6.90 -7.03 10.75
N PRO A 346 7.05 -7.17 9.43
CA PRO A 346 8.06 -8.06 8.87
C PRO A 346 9.45 -7.48 9.11
N VAL A 347 10.42 -8.32 9.43
CA VAL A 347 11.83 -7.95 9.56
C VAL A 347 12.71 -8.98 8.89
N GLY A 348 13.87 -8.55 8.39
CA GLY A 348 14.92 -9.41 7.90
C GLY A 348 16.12 -9.41 8.84
N LEU A 349 16.84 -10.53 8.91
CA LEU A 349 18.12 -10.66 9.59
C LEU A 349 19.19 -11.15 8.62
N THR A 350 20.35 -10.49 8.61
CA THR A 350 21.52 -10.99 7.87
C THR A 350 22.28 -12.02 8.71
N SER A 351 23.19 -12.78 8.09
CA SER A 351 24.07 -13.70 8.80
C SER A 351 25.01 -13.02 9.79
N THR A 352 25.26 -11.72 9.62
CA THR A 352 26.08 -10.89 10.51
C THR A 352 25.28 -10.21 11.63
N GLY A 353 23.98 -10.55 11.78
CA GLY A 353 23.11 -10.05 12.83
C GLY A 353 22.59 -8.63 12.59
N VAL A 354 22.67 -8.10 11.37
CA VAL A 354 22.02 -6.83 11.02
C VAL A 354 20.52 -7.03 10.89
N LEU A 355 19.75 -6.24 11.65
CA LEU A 355 18.29 -6.22 11.57
C LEU A 355 17.83 -5.22 10.49
N ILE A 356 17.01 -5.69 9.57
CA ILE A 356 16.46 -4.92 8.46
C ILE A 356 14.96 -4.74 8.69
N LEU A 357 14.52 -3.49 8.80
CA LEU A 357 13.12 -3.11 8.98
C LEU A 357 12.60 -2.40 7.72
N PRO A 358 11.77 -3.05 6.91
CA PRO A 358 11.16 -2.43 5.74
C PRO A 358 9.94 -1.59 6.14
N ILE A 359 9.95 -0.32 5.77
CA ILE A 359 8.84 0.63 5.96
C ILE A 359 8.55 1.29 4.61
N PRO A 360 7.73 0.69 3.74
CA PRO A 360 7.42 1.21 2.40
C PRO A 360 6.49 2.42 2.47
N VAL A 361 7.04 3.59 2.77
CA VAL A 361 6.32 4.86 2.95
C VAL A 361 6.90 5.96 2.07
N ASP A 362 6.11 6.97 1.74
CA ASP A 362 6.54 8.11 0.90
C ASP A 362 7.29 9.16 1.71
N CYS A 363 6.84 9.38 2.94
CA CYS A 363 7.41 10.34 3.87
C CYS A 363 7.46 9.74 5.27
N LEU A 364 8.63 9.73 5.89
CA LEU A 364 8.75 9.30 7.28
C LEU A 364 8.96 10.52 8.17
N ALA A 365 7.91 10.94 8.89
CA ALA A 365 7.93 12.07 9.80
C ALA A 365 7.98 11.61 11.25
N TRP A 366 8.65 12.40 12.12
CA TRP A 366 8.82 12.10 13.55
C TRP A 366 7.56 12.39 14.35
N THR A 367 6.48 11.69 14.03
CA THR A 367 5.17 11.81 14.67
C THR A 367 5.08 11.00 15.95
N ASP A 368 4.01 11.22 16.74
CA ASP A 368 3.75 10.43 17.97
C ASP A 368 3.72 8.92 17.68
N LYS A 369 3.16 8.52 16.54
CA LYS A 369 3.11 7.11 16.10
C LYS A 369 4.52 6.53 15.90
N LEU A 370 5.46 7.31 15.36
CA LEU A 370 6.84 6.86 15.20
C LEU A 370 7.61 6.87 16.53
N VAL A 371 7.26 7.77 17.44
CA VAL A 371 7.82 7.81 18.81
C VAL A 371 7.37 6.60 19.64
N GLU A 372 6.13 6.19 19.55
CA GLU A 372 5.64 4.93 20.16
C GLU A 372 6.40 3.71 19.64
N PHE A 373 6.64 3.65 18.34
CA PHE A 373 7.47 2.61 17.75
C PHE A 373 8.88 2.57 18.34
N ARG A 374 9.45 3.72 18.68
CA ARG A 374 10.78 3.88 19.30
C ARG A 374 10.93 3.10 20.60
N SER A 375 9.88 3.04 21.43
CA SER A 375 9.90 2.42 22.76
C SER A 375 9.90 0.88 22.72
N ARG A 376 9.79 0.28 21.54
CA ARG A 376 9.75 -1.17 21.36
C ARG A 376 11.09 -1.81 21.66
N SER A 377 11.08 -2.80 22.55
CA SER A 377 12.26 -3.56 22.96
C SER A 377 12.61 -4.73 22.04
N ASP A 378 11.69 -5.11 21.14
CA ASP A 378 11.84 -6.28 20.28
C ASP A 378 12.73 -6.05 19.02
N PHE A 379 13.25 -4.81 18.83
CA PHE A 379 14.17 -4.48 17.74
C PHE A 379 15.64 -4.43 18.17
N HIS A 380 16.02 -5.19 19.19
CA HIS A 380 17.43 -5.26 19.59
C HIS A 380 18.27 -6.00 18.56
N ALA A 381 19.33 -5.35 18.08
CA ALA A 381 20.37 -5.92 17.24
C ALA A 381 21.62 -5.03 17.33
N SER A 382 22.80 -5.59 17.03
CA SER A 382 24.06 -4.85 17.02
C SER A 382 24.08 -3.72 15.99
N ARG A 383 23.42 -3.94 14.86
CA ARG A 383 23.20 -2.96 13.79
C ARG A 383 21.77 -3.06 13.28
N ARG A 384 21.14 -1.91 13.01
CA ARG A 384 19.74 -1.82 12.61
C ARG A 384 19.61 -0.89 11.42
N GLU A 385 18.91 -1.36 10.38
CA GLU A 385 18.67 -0.58 9.17
C GLU A 385 17.16 -0.45 8.93
N ILE A 386 16.70 0.77 8.64
CA ILE A 386 15.33 1.04 8.16
C ILE A 386 15.40 1.30 6.67
N LEU A 387 14.52 0.63 5.93
CA LEU A 387 14.37 0.79 4.48
C LEU A 387 13.06 1.54 4.19
N ILE A 388 13.11 2.68 3.51
CA ILE A 388 11.91 3.39 3.06
C ILE A 388 11.92 3.63 1.55
N THR A 389 10.74 3.68 0.95
CA THR A 389 10.58 3.94 -0.49
C THR A 389 10.68 5.42 -0.83
N GLY A 390 10.27 6.29 0.07
CA GLY A 390 10.34 7.74 -0.08
C GLY A 390 11.48 8.36 0.71
N SER A 391 11.22 9.47 1.38
CA SER A 391 12.21 10.23 2.15
C SER A 391 11.75 10.49 3.57
N ALA A 392 12.70 10.74 4.48
CA ALA A 392 12.41 11.14 5.86
C ALA A 392 12.56 12.65 6.06
N THR A 393 11.90 13.20 7.07
CA THR A 393 12.15 14.57 7.51
C THR A 393 13.55 14.69 8.12
N SER A 394 14.11 15.90 8.17
CA SER A 394 15.42 16.14 8.78
C SER A 394 15.43 15.71 10.25
N ARG A 395 14.35 15.95 10.96
CA ARG A 395 14.18 15.53 12.34
C ARG A 395 14.19 14.01 12.48
N THR A 396 13.42 13.30 11.65
CA THR A 396 13.42 11.83 11.66
C THR A 396 14.82 11.26 11.44
N ARG A 397 15.59 11.81 10.50
CA ARG A 397 16.98 11.37 10.26
C ARG A 397 17.84 11.54 11.51
N GLN A 398 17.78 12.70 12.16
CA GLN A 398 18.54 13.00 13.38
C GLN A 398 18.17 12.03 14.52
N GLU A 399 16.87 11.87 14.76
CA GLU A 399 16.34 11.03 15.84
C GLU A 399 16.65 9.54 15.66
N LEU A 400 16.56 9.02 14.43
CA LEU A 400 16.93 7.65 14.11
C LEU A 400 18.44 7.43 14.22
N SER A 401 19.25 8.35 13.68
CA SER A 401 20.71 8.28 13.76
C SER A 401 21.21 8.33 15.21
N ALA A 402 20.67 9.23 16.02
CA ALA A 402 21.01 9.35 17.46
C ALA A 402 20.74 8.05 18.25
N ARG A 403 19.88 7.16 17.71
CA ARG A 403 19.52 5.86 18.30
C ARG A 403 20.18 4.67 17.62
N GLY A 404 21.17 4.93 16.76
CA GLY A 404 21.92 3.87 16.08
C GLY A 404 21.17 3.15 14.98
N TRP A 405 20.12 3.77 14.41
CA TRP A 405 19.48 3.29 13.20
C TRP A 405 20.15 3.87 11.96
N ILE A 406 20.37 3.04 10.97
CA ILE A 406 20.80 3.45 9.63
C ILE A 406 19.57 3.55 8.77
N LEU A 407 19.30 4.71 8.19
CA LEU A 407 18.18 4.94 7.31
C LEU A 407 18.63 4.85 5.84
N ARG A 408 17.94 4.00 5.07
CA ARG A 408 18.09 3.91 3.61
C ARG A 408 16.81 4.41 2.96
N GLU A 409 16.96 5.51 2.23
CA GLU A 409 15.85 6.23 1.59
C GLU A 409 15.78 5.94 0.10
N ARG A 410 14.61 6.21 -0.52
CA ARG A 410 14.37 6.15 -1.96
C ARG A 410 14.66 4.78 -2.58
N LEU A 411 14.41 3.72 -1.81
CA LEU A 411 14.55 2.37 -2.32
C LEU A 411 13.39 2.05 -3.26
N GLN A 412 13.67 1.95 -4.55
CA GLN A 412 12.69 1.52 -5.53
C GLN A 412 12.45 0.03 -5.37
N GLN A 413 11.17 -0.36 -5.34
CA GLN A 413 10.81 -1.75 -5.61
C GLN A 413 11.10 -2.01 -7.08
N GLU A 414 11.88 -3.04 -7.37
CA GLU A 414 12.18 -3.39 -8.75
C GLU A 414 10.95 -3.86 -9.49
N ASP A 415 10.87 -3.41 -10.74
CA ASP A 415 10.08 -4.05 -11.78
C ASP A 415 10.89 -5.23 -12.37
N PRO A 416 10.56 -6.50 -12.05
CA PRO A 416 11.24 -7.65 -12.63
C PRO A 416 11.04 -7.77 -14.15
N GLY A 417 10.15 -6.96 -14.74
CA GLY A 417 9.88 -6.91 -16.18
C GLY A 417 10.77 -5.94 -16.97
N ARG A 418 11.50 -5.03 -16.31
CA ARG A 418 12.53 -4.23 -16.98
C ARG A 418 13.86 -4.98 -16.98
N GLY A 419 13.95 -5.97 -17.85
CA GLY A 419 15.24 -6.57 -18.24
C GLY A 419 16.22 -5.47 -18.67
N ARG A 420 17.44 -5.54 -18.16
CA ARG A 420 18.58 -4.72 -18.54
C ARG A 420 18.50 -4.29 -20.01
N LYS A 421 18.23 -3.01 -20.26
CA LYS A 421 18.84 -2.37 -21.42
C LYS A 421 20.30 -2.18 -21.02
N GLN A 422 21.14 -2.97 -21.63
CA GLN A 422 22.59 -2.89 -21.56
C GLN A 422 23.02 -1.47 -21.91
N GLU A 423 23.82 -0.86 -21.03
CA GLU A 423 24.80 0.11 -21.43
C GLU A 423 25.94 -0.58 -22.16
#